data_a64e806e0b2f88ee4210b8720155b12c
#
_entry.id   a64e806e0b2f88ee4210b8720155b12c
#
_cell.length_a   1.000
_cell.length_b   1.000
_cell.length_c   1.000
_cell.angle_alpha   90.00
_cell.angle_beta   90.00
_cell.angle_gamma   90.00
#
_symmetry.space_group_name_H-M   'P 1'
#
loop_
_entity.id
_entity.type
_entity.pdbx_description
1 polymer ?
#
loop_
_entity_poly.entity_id
_entity_poly.type
_entity_poly.pdbx_seq_one_letter_code
_entity_poly.pdbx_strand_id
1 'polypeptide(L)'
;MKYYLAIDIGASSGRHIIGYLKNGGIQSEEVYRFRNGMIRKDGHLVWDMQHILYEVIRGIKEAFKKYPVIESLSIDTWGVDYVLMHGEKEIWPCFGYRDERTDDDINEVWKIIPFTELYTRTGCQFQKFNTIYQLYDDKQHGRLEEADDFLMIPEYLIYKLTGQRVREYTNATTTGLLNLETGGYDHYIIEKLGLPSGLFPKLDQPKMNVGCLSEEVAKEVNGNLNVVLCATHDTGSAVEGIEMEDDELYLSSGTWSLLGVKLKEGIADNDSMMNNYTNEGGIGYIRYQKNIMGMWVINELKKELCPEKSFDEIVKMAEQSSYNGLVDVNLPAFLSPSSMKKVFDDILGEHLETGDYFRCAYRSLAGCYAKTVEEIEHNTKREYHKLYIVGGGAKNHYLNRLTEEMSGKKVIALPIESSAIGNIKVQMEVEYEL
;
A
#
# COMPACT_ATOMS: atom_id res chain seq x y z
N MET A 1 -18.29 -25.26 -7.32
CA MET A 1 -17.77 -23.87 -7.42
C MET A 1 -16.67 -23.78 -6.38
N LYS A 2 -15.49 -23.33 -6.77
CA LYS A 2 -14.36 -23.13 -5.85
C LYS A 2 -14.45 -21.73 -5.25
N TYR A 3 -14.21 -21.63 -3.94
CA TYR A 3 -14.21 -20.37 -3.19
C TYR A 3 -12.83 -20.06 -2.64
N TYR A 4 -12.44 -18.81 -2.71
CA TYR A 4 -11.14 -18.28 -2.28
C TYR A 4 -11.36 -17.12 -1.32
N LEU A 5 -10.58 -17.06 -0.25
CA LEU A 5 -10.72 -16.02 0.77
C LEU A 5 -9.56 -15.02 0.65
N ALA A 6 -9.86 -13.78 0.31
CA ALA A 6 -8.93 -12.67 0.43
C ALA A 6 -9.11 -11.97 1.77
N ILE A 7 -8.00 -11.72 2.48
CA ILE A 7 -7.95 -10.93 3.69
C ILE A 7 -7.13 -9.67 3.37
N ASP A 8 -7.82 -8.56 3.16
CA ASP A 8 -7.27 -7.25 2.77
C ASP A 8 -7.31 -6.33 3.99
N ILE A 9 -6.14 -5.98 4.52
CA ILE A 9 -6.00 -5.20 5.76
C ILE A 9 -5.28 -3.88 5.46
N GLY A 10 -6.04 -2.80 5.38
CA GLY A 10 -5.49 -1.45 5.32
C GLY A 10 -5.28 -0.83 6.69
N ALA A 11 -4.71 0.38 6.72
CA ALA A 11 -4.38 1.10 7.94
C ALA A 11 -5.60 1.50 8.81
N SER A 12 -6.82 1.47 8.27
CA SER A 12 -8.04 1.90 8.98
C SER A 12 -9.11 0.82 9.12
N SER A 13 -9.04 -0.25 8.33
CA SER A 13 -9.99 -1.36 8.35
C SER A 13 -9.41 -2.60 7.69
N GLY A 14 -9.87 -3.78 8.13
CA GLY A 14 -9.61 -5.04 7.45
C GLY A 14 -10.90 -5.66 6.95
N ARG A 15 -10.82 -6.44 5.86
CA ARG A 15 -11.95 -7.09 5.21
C ARG A 15 -11.62 -8.53 4.87
N HIS A 16 -12.61 -9.39 4.97
CA HIS A 16 -12.55 -10.77 4.49
C HIS A 16 -13.54 -10.90 3.34
N ILE A 17 -13.05 -11.24 2.18
CA ILE A 17 -13.81 -11.24 0.92
C ILE A 17 -13.69 -12.61 0.28
N ILE A 18 -14.83 -13.28 0.09
CA ILE A 18 -14.89 -14.52 -0.69
C ILE A 18 -14.98 -14.18 -2.18
N GLY A 19 -14.13 -14.82 -2.97
CA GLY A 19 -14.16 -14.76 -4.43
C GLY A 19 -14.41 -16.10 -5.07
N TYR A 20 -15.06 -16.07 -6.24
CA TYR A 20 -15.33 -17.25 -7.06
C TYR A 20 -15.58 -16.87 -8.52
N LEU A 21 -15.33 -17.81 -9.45
CA LEU A 21 -15.62 -17.60 -10.86
C LEU A 21 -17.10 -17.83 -11.16
N LYS A 22 -17.74 -16.85 -11.84
CA LYS A 22 -19.09 -16.97 -12.36
C LYS A 22 -19.22 -16.21 -13.69
N ASN A 23 -19.74 -16.87 -14.70
CA ASN A 23 -19.95 -16.29 -16.03
C ASN A 23 -18.67 -15.68 -16.65
N GLY A 24 -17.51 -16.31 -16.42
CA GLY A 24 -16.22 -15.88 -16.97
C GLY A 24 -15.53 -14.73 -16.22
N GLY A 25 -16.12 -14.21 -15.12
CA GLY A 25 -15.54 -13.15 -14.29
C GLY A 25 -15.47 -13.53 -12.81
N ILE A 26 -14.57 -12.88 -12.08
CA ILE A 26 -14.47 -13.01 -10.62
C ILE A 26 -15.63 -12.26 -10.00
N GLN A 27 -16.41 -12.98 -9.20
CA GLN A 27 -17.41 -12.39 -8.31
C GLN A 27 -16.86 -12.38 -6.90
N SER A 28 -17.20 -11.35 -6.13
CA SER A 28 -16.73 -11.20 -4.76
C SER A 28 -17.86 -10.85 -3.80
N GLU A 29 -17.70 -11.28 -2.56
CA GLU A 29 -18.63 -10.99 -1.47
C GLU A 29 -17.85 -10.75 -0.19
N GLU A 30 -18.08 -9.58 0.45
CA GLU A 30 -17.54 -9.30 1.77
C GLU A 30 -18.31 -10.12 2.82
N VAL A 31 -17.57 -10.94 3.59
CA VAL A 31 -18.15 -11.81 4.62
C VAL A 31 -17.86 -11.31 6.03
N TYR A 32 -16.82 -10.50 6.18
CA TYR A 32 -16.47 -9.92 7.48
C TYR A 32 -15.67 -8.60 7.28
N ARG A 33 -15.87 -7.67 8.22
CA ARG A 33 -15.14 -6.40 8.28
C ARG A 33 -14.83 -6.03 9.72
N PHE A 34 -13.65 -5.46 9.94
CA PHE A 34 -13.26 -4.94 11.25
C PHE A 34 -12.58 -3.58 11.12
N ARG A 35 -12.53 -2.83 12.21
CA ARG A 35 -11.77 -1.59 12.29
C ARG A 35 -10.32 -1.89 12.63
N ASN A 36 -9.42 -1.19 11.97
CA ASN A 36 -8.00 -1.21 12.24
C ASN A 36 -7.51 0.21 12.55
N GLY A 37 -6.37 0.33 13.21
CA GLY A 37 -5.76 1.62 13.51
C GLY A 37 -4.62 1.49 14.51
N MET A 38 -3.69 2.44 14.42
CA MET A 38 -2.64 2.57 15.42
C MET A 38 -3.21 3.08 16.73
N ILE A 39 -2.66 2.61 17.84
CA ILE A 39 -2.97 3.07 19.18
C ILE A 39 -1.75 3.77 19.78
N ARG A 40 -1.97 4.71 20.71
CA ARG A 40 -0.89 5.35 21.44
C ARG A 40 -0.54 4.51 22.68
N LYS A 41 0.72 4.08 22.79
CA LYS A 41 1.23 3.31 23.94
C LYS A 41 2.63 3.81 24.27
N ASP A 42 2.87 4.16 25.54
CA ASP A 42 4.17 4.62 26.05
C ASP A 42 4.80 5.76 25.24
N GLY A 43 3.95 6.67 24.69
CA GLY A 43 4.37 7.80 23.88
C GLY A 43 4.43 7.53 22.37
N HIS A 44 4.43 6.29 21.95
CA HIS A 44 4.57 5.83 20.57
C HIS A 44 3.24 5.46 19.92
N LEU A 45 3.21 5.50 18.57
CA LEU A 45 2.14 4.94 17.76
C LEU A 45 2.49 3.48 17.40
N VAL A 46 1.65 2.55 17.84
CA VAL A 46 1.89 1.11 17.67
C VAL A 46 0.68 0.40 17.10
N TRP A 47 0.91 -0.75 16.45
CA TRP A 47 -0.14 -1.65 16.02
C TRP A 47 -0.48 -2.64 17.14
N ASP A 48 -1.79 -2.84 17.37
CA ASP A 48 -2.29 -3.93 18.22
C ASP A 48 -2.38 -5.22 17.40
N MET A 49 -1.24 -5.90 17.27
CA MET A 49 -1.16 -7.13 16.48
C MET A 49 -1.97 -8.28 17.04
N GLN A 50 -2.24 -8.28 18.37
CA GLN A 50 -3.12 -9.28 18.98
C GLN A 50 -4.57 -9.08 18.56
N HIS A 51 -5.03 -7.83 18.54
CA HIS A 51 -6.34 -7.47 18.01
C HIS A 51 -6.47 -7.82 16.53
N ILE A 52 -5.48 -7.46 15.72
CA ILE A 52 -5.50 -7.75 14.26
C ILE A 52 -5.58 -9.27 14.04
N LEU A 53 -4.75 -10.06 14.71
CA LEU A 53 -4.78 -11.53 14.59
C LEU A 53 -6.11 -12.12 15.04
N TYR A 54 -6.66 -11.63 16.14
CA TYR A 54 -8.00 -12.05 16.62
C TYR A 54 -9.06 -11.79 15.56
N GLU A 55 -9.07 -10.62 14.94
CA GLU A 55 -10.04 -10.26 13.90
C GLU A 55 -9.82 -11.07 12.60
N VAL A 56 -8.58 -11.39 12.25
CA VAL A 56 -8.25 -12.27 11.13
C VAL A 56 -8.85 -13.67 11.35
N ILE A 57 -8.60 -14.30 12.51
CA ILE A 57 -9.14 -15.63 12.85
C ILE A 57 -10.67 -15.59 12.89
N ARG A 58 -11.24 -14.55 13.49
CA ARG A 58 -12.69 -14.37 13.55
C ARG A 58 -13.31 -14.28 12.16
N GLY A 59 -12.72 -13.51 11.28
CA GLY A 59 -13.20 -13.38 9.90
C GLY A 59 -13.11 -14.67 9.10
N ILE A 60 -12.06 -15.48 9.28
CA ILE A 60 -11.94 -16.82 8.69
C ILE A 60 -13.09 -17.72 9.21
N LYS A 61 -13.36 -17.66 10.50
CA LYS A 61 -14.48 -18.43 11.11
C LYS A 61 -15.84 -18.02 10.55
N GLU A 62 -16.08 -16.71 10.35
CA GLU A 62 -17.31 -16.22 9.70
C GLU A 62 -17.40 -16.68 8.24
N ALA A 63 -16.28 -16.71 7.51
CA ALA A 63 -16.24 -17.23 6.14
C ALA A 63 -16.63 -18.71 6.08
N PHE A 64 -16.10 -19.58 6.96
CA PHE A 64 -16.44 -21.01 7.00
C PHE A 64 -17.90 -21.28 7.40
N LYS A 65 -18.54 -20.43 8.21
CA LYS A 65 -19.97 -20.56 8.50
C LYS A 65 -20.84 -20.44 7.25
N LYS A 66 -20.42 -19.60 6.30
CA LYS A 66 -21.17 -19.33 5.07
C LYS A 66 -20.73 -20.20 3.91
N TYR A 67 -19.44 -20.50 3.85
CA TYR A 67 -18.78 -21.29 2.80
C TYR A 67 -17.99 -22.43 3.45
N PRO A 68 -18.61 -23.61 3.69
CA PRO A 68 -17.99 -24.72 4.42
C PRO A 68 -16.73 -25.30 3.77
N VAL A 69 -16.54 -25.05 2.46
CA VAL A 69 -15.35 -25.44 1.71
C VAL A 69 -14.76 -24.21 1.02
N ILE A 70 -13.56 -23.84 1.44
CA ILE A 70 -12.77 -22.76 0.88
C ILE A 70 -11.42 -23.36 0.45
N GLU A 71 -11.02 -23.15 -0.81
CA GLU A 71 -9.81 -23.74 -1.38
C GLU A 71 -8.55 -23.18 -0.73
N SER A 72 -8.49 -21.85 -0.62
CA SER A 72 -7.35 -21.16 -0.03
C SER A 72 -7.72 -19.80 0.57
N LEU A 73 -6.79 -19.27 1.35
CA LEU A 73 -6.74 -17.86 1.72
C LEU A 73 -5.41 -17.23 1.33
N SER A 74 -5.42 -15.91 1.17
CA SER A 74 -4.24 -15.09 1.13
C SER A 74 -4.45 -13.76 1.86
N ILE A 75 -3.35 -13.15 2.32
CA ILE A 75 -3.37 -11.91 3.11
C ILE A 75 -2.53 -10.85 2.43
N ASP A 76 -3.10 -9.67 2.22
CA ASP A 76 -2.37 -8.47 1.87
C ASP A 76 -2.59 -7.36 2.90
N THR A 77 -1.56 -6.55 3.10
CA THR A 77 -1.57 -5.45 4.08
C THR A 77 -0.77 -4.26 3.55
N TRP A 78 -0.70 -3.20 4.36
CA TRP A 78 0.25 -2.11 4.13
C TRP A 78 1.71 -2.61 4.23
N GLY A 79 2.62 -1.86 3.63
CA GLY A 79 4.06 -2.15 3.66
C GLY A 79 4.77 -1.54 4.87
N VAL A 80 6.09 -1.65 4.88
CA VAL A 80 7.11 -1.04 5.74
C VAL A 80 7.17 -1.48 7.20
N ASP A 81 6.05 -1.83 7.82
CA ASP A 81 5.97 -2.21 9.23
C ASP A 81 6.19 -3.72 9.43
N TYR A 82 6.69 -4.08 10.59
CA TYR A 82 7.08 -5.45 10.91
C TYR A 82 6.97 -5.77 12.41
N VAL A 83 7.01 -7.06 12.72
CA VAL A 83 7.14 -7.59 14.08
C VAL A 83 8.54 -8.21 14.23
N LEU A 84 9.30 -7.77 15.24
CA LEU A 84 10.55 -8.41 15.61
C LEU A 84 10.28 -9.71 16.38
N MET A 85 11.09 -10.74 16.12
CA MET A 85 10.91 -12.07 16.69
C MET A 85 12.20 -12.52 17.42
N HIS A 86 12.02 -13.29 18.50
CA HIS A 86 13.05 -14.11 19.14
C HIS A 86 12.54 -15.54 19.28
N GLY A 87 13.01 -16.43 18.43
CA GLY A 87 12.39 -17.75 18.28
C GLY A 87 10.93 -17.61 17.91
N GLU A 88 10.04 -18.18 18.71
CA GLU A 88 8.58 -18.09 18.50
C GLU A 88 7.91 -16.88 19.20
N LYS A 89 8.70 -16.07 19.92
CA LYS A 89 8.20 -14.95 20.72
C LYS A 89 8.37 -13.63 19.99
N GLU A 90 7.34 -12.80 20.07
CA GLU A 90 7.38 -11.43 19.57
C GLU A 90 8.17 -10.52 20.53
N ILE A 91 8.93 -9.58 19.97
CA ILE A 91 9.58 -8.47 20.68
C ILE A 91 8.72 -7.22 20.49
N TRP A 92 7.92 -6.92 21.49
CA TRP A 92 7.01 -5.78 21.47
C TRP A 92 7.70 -4.45 21.80
N PRO A 93 7.15 -3.29 21.37
CA PRO A 93 5.96 -3.13 20.54
C PRO A 93 6.23 -3.30 19.05
N CYS A 94 5.16 -3.54 18.25
CA CYS A 94 5.15 -3.36 16.81
C CYS A 94 4.85 -1.88 16.53
N PHE A 95 5.85 -1.11 16.13
CA PHE A 95 5.68 0.31 15.83
C PHE A 95 4.93 0.51 14.51
N GLY A 96 4.13 1.57 14.46
CA GLY A 96 3.43 1.93 13.25
C GLY A 96 4.18 2.99 12.45
N TYR A 97 4.06 2.96 11.14
CA TYR A 97 4.78 3.84 10.21
C TYR A 97 4.55 5.35 10.42
N ARG A 98 3.54 5.76 11.22
CA ARG A 98 3.30 7.16 11.60
C ARG A 98 3.96 7.57 12.91
N ASP A 99 4.70 6.66 13.56
CA ASP A 99 5.50 6.99 14.73
C ASP A 99 6.68 7.89 14.33
N GLU A 100 7.03 8.82 15.19
CA GLU A 100 8.08 9.81 14.93
C GLU A 100 9.48 9.30 15.33
N ARG A 101 9.59 8.02 15.76
CA ARG A 101 10.83 7.45 16.30
C ARG A 101 12.02 7.51 15.34
N THR A 102 11.77 7.51 14.04
CA THR A 102 12.82 7.51 13.00
C THR A 102 13.33 8.89 12.61
N ASP A 103 12.71 9.98 13.11
CA ASP A 103 12.96 11.33 12.61
C ASP A 103 14.44 11.76 12.77
N ASP A 104 15.08 11.36 13.87
CA ASP A 104 16.49 11.68 14.15
C ASP A 104 17.46 10.73 13.41
N ASP A 105 17.05 9.51 13.06
CA ASP A 105 17.90 8.48 12.48
C ASP A 105 18.16 8.66 10.97
N ILE A 106 17.27 9.33 10.26
CA ILE A 106 17.39 9.54 8.81
C ILE A 106 18.73 10.17 8.46
N ASN A 107 19.11 11.25 9.14
CA ASN A 107 20.35 11.94 8.91
C ASN A 107 21.57 11.09 9.28
N GLU A 108 21.48 10.25 10.32
CA GLU A 108 22.56 9.35 10.71
C GLU A 108 22.78 8.25 9.65
N VAL A 109 21.68 7.67 9.14
CA VAL A 109 21.75 6.72 8.01
C VAL A 109 22.40 7.38 6.78
N TRP A 110 22.01 8.63 6.44
CA TRP A 110 22.56 9.33 5.26
C TRP A 110 24.02 9.77 5.42
N LYS A 111 24.53 9.91 6.65
CA LYS A 111 25.97 10.10 6.89
C LYS A 111 26.76 8.82 6.59
N ILE A 112 26.14 7.64 6.78
CA ILE A 112 26.78 6.33 6.52
C ILE A 112 26.67 5.98 5.03
N ILE A 113 25.47 6.12 4.44
CA ILE A 113 25.18 5.88 3.03
C ILE A 113 24.33 7.06 2.53
N PRO A 114 24.85 7.92 1.67
CA PRO A 114 24.08 9.04 1.12
C PRO A 114 22.79 8.57 0.44
N PHE A 115 21.70 9.35 0.54
CA PHE A 115 20.43 8.97 -0.04
C PHE A 115 20.50 8.72 -1.56
N THR A 116 21.34 9.45 -2.27
CA THR A 116 21.60 9.23 -3.71
C THR A 116 22.12 7.82 -3.99
N GLU A 117 23.00 7.29 -3.12
CA GLU A 117 23.51 5.92 -3.24
C GLU A 117 22.42 4.90 -2.86
N LEU A 118 21.69 5.14 -1.75
CA LEU A 118 20.56 4.30 -1.38
C LEU A 118 19.54 4.19 -2.50
N TYR A 119 19.15 5.32 -3.10
CA TYR A 119 18.19 5.35 -4.19
C TYR A 119 18.70 4.62 -5.45
N THR A 120 19.93 4.87 -5.85
CA THR A 120 20.51 4.20 -7.02
C THR A 120 20.54 2.67 -6.84
N ARG A 121 20.76 2.19 -5.62
CA ARG A 121 20.80 0.75 -5.33
C ARG A 121 19.42 0.13 -5.21
N THR A 122 18.47 0.85 -4.62
CA THR A 122 17.16 0.28 -4.26
C THR A 122 16.01 0.74 -5.12
N GLY A 123 16.15 1.90 -5.78
CA GLY A 123 15.04 2.56 -6.48
C GLY A 123 13.86 2.89 -5.57
N CYS A 124 14.03 2.82 -4.25
CA CYS A 124 12.97 3.05 -3.29
C CYS A 124 12.86 4.54 -2.95
N GLN A 125 11.64 5.11 -3.07
CA GLN A 125 11.38 6.48 -2.70
C GLN A 125 11.74 6.78 -1.24
N PHE A 126 12.09 8.02 -0.96
CA PHE A 126 12.23 8.45 0.41
C PHE A 126 10.86 8.58 1.10
N GLN A 127 10.73 7.84 2.19
CA GLN A 127 9.71 8.05 3.20
C GLN A 127 10.38 7.86 4.57
N LYS A 128 10.13 8.78 5.52
CA LYS A 128 10.76 8.73 6.84
C LYS A 128 10.51 7.41 7.59
N PHE A 129 9.49 6.69 7.19
CA PHE A 129 9.05 5.43 7.77
C PHE A 129 9.48 4.19 6.99
N ASN A 130 10.31 4.28 5.93
CA ASN A 130 10.83 3.06 5.30
C ASN A 130 11.52 2.15 6.35
N THR A 131 11.38 0.87 6.18
CA THR A 131 11.87 -0.15 7.12
C THR A 131 13.35 0.00 7.45
N ILE A 132 14.16 0.46 6.49
CA ILE A 132 15.59 0.74 6.69
C ILE A 132 15.85 1.68 7.86
N TYR A 133 15.06 2.75 8.02
CA TYR A 133 15.20 3.69 9.13
C TYR A 133 14.65 3.10 10.42
N GLN A 134 13.56 2.35 10.35
CA GLN A 134 12.96 1.67 11.50
C GLN A 134 13.92 0.62 12.10
N LEU A 135 14.56 -0.21 11.27
CA LEU A 135 15.54 -1.19 11.73
C LEU A 135 16.82 -0.52 12.24
N TYR A 136 17.20 0.62 11.68
CA TYR A 136 18.33 1.39 12.21
C TYR A 136 18.01 1.92 13.61
N ASP A 137 16.83 2.48 13.85
CA ASP A 137 16.36 2.90 15.17
C ASP A 137 16.32 1.72 16.15
N ASP A 138 15.75 0.58 15.76
CA ASP A 138 15.73 -0.64 16.58
C ASP A 138 17.15 -1.11 16.96
N LYS A 139 18.12 -0.97 16.05
CA LYS A 139 19.52 -1.25 16.35
C LYS A 139 20.09 -0.27 17.38
N GLN A 140 19.86 1.05 17.20
CA GLN A 140 20.38 2.06 18.13
C GLN A 140 19.84 1.88 19.55
N HIS A 141 18.62 1.35 19.67
CA HIS A 141 17.97 1.09 20.96
C HIS A 141 18.17 -0.35 21.48
N GLY A 142 19.08 -1.14 20.85
CA GLY A 142 19.45 -2.48 21.31
C GLY A 142 18.40 -3.57 21.05
N ARG A 143 17.28 -3.26 20.38
CA ARG A 143 16.21 -4.23 20.13
C ARG A 143 16.63 -5.36 19.18
N LEU A 144 17.56 -5.08 18.26
CA LEU A 144 18.08 -6.08 17.34
C LEU A 144 19.08 -7.05 17.99
N GLU A 145 19.59 -6.77 19.20
CA GLU A 145 20.44 -7.69 19.94
C GLU A 145 19.69 -8.95 20.40
N GLU A 146 18.39 -8.81 20.64
CA GLU A 146 17.52 -9.91 21.06
C GLU A 146 16.81 -10.57 19.85
N ALA A 147 16.74 -9.89 18.72
CA ALA A 147 16.00 -10.36 17.55
C ALA A 147 16.82 -11.36 16.72
N ASP A 148 16.22 -12.49 16.40
CA ASP A 148 16.75 -13.45 15.43
C ASP A 148 16.00 -13.39 14.08
N ASP A 149 14.90 -12.61 14.02
CA ASP A 149 14.07 -12.48 12.84
C ASP A 149 13.21 -11.20 12.88
N PHE A 150 12.74 -10.75 11.73
CA PHE A 150 11.63 -9.81 11.61
C PHE A 150 10.66 -10.29 10.52
N LEU A 151 9.37 -10.12 10.75
CA LEU A 151 8.30 -10.50 9.84
C LEU A 151 7.50 -9.26 9.46
N MET A 152 7.42 -8.96 8.17
CA MET A 152 6.47 -7.96 7.70
C MET A 152 5.06 -8.34 8.17
N ILE A 153 4.16 -7.38 8.28
CA ILE A 153 2.84 -7.63 8.87
C ILE A 153 2.10 -8.83 8.25
N PRO A 154 2.00 -8.98 6.91
CA PRO A 154 1.33 -10.14 6.33
C PRO A 154 2.08 -11.44 6.59
N GLU A 155 3.41 -11.42 6.62
CA GLU A 155 4.25 -12.58 6.94
C GLU A 155 4.05 -13.05 8.39
N TYR A 156 3.97 -12.10 9.32
CA TYR A 156 3.64 -12.40 10.72
C TYR A 156 2.26 -13.06 10.85
N LEU A 157 1.25 -12.52 10.17
CA LEU A 157 -0.09 -13.10 10.20
C LEU A 157 -0.10 -14.50 9.59
N ILE A 158 0.57 -14.71 8.46
CA ILE A 158 0.72 -16.03 7.83
C ILE A 158 1.44 -17.00 8.78
N TYR A 159 2.53 -16.56 9.43
CA TYR A 159 3.22 -17.37 10.42
C TYR A 159 2.30 -17.80 11.56
N LYS A 160 1.49 -16.88 12.11
CA LYS A 160 0.54 -17.19 13.18
C LYS A 160 -0.57 -18.16 12.73
N LEU A 161 -0.94 -18.14 11.46
CA LEU A 161 -1.96 -19.05 10.92
C LEU A 161 -1.43 -20.43 10.59
N THR A 162 -0.17 -20.54 10.13
CA THR A 162 0.37 -21.76 9.53
C THR A 162 1.54 -22.37 10.31
N GLY A 163 2.22 -21.59 11.13
CA GLY A 163 3.51 -21.94 11.73
C GLY A 163 4.69 -21.82 10.75
N GLN A 164 4.45 -21.45 9.48
CA GLN A 164 5.50 -21.33 8.46
C GLN A 164 5.95 -19.87 8.33
N ARG A 165 7.26 -19.65 8.31
CA ARG A 165 7.87 -18.34 8.07
C ARG A 165 8.12 -18.16 6.58
N VAL A 166 7.61 -17.09 6.02
CA VAL A 166 7.80 -16.69 4.62
C VAL A 166 8.35 -15.27 4.56
N ARG A 167 8.94 -14.89 3.41
CA ARG A 167 9.51 -13.56 3.14
C ARG A 167 9.04 -13.11 1.78
N GLU A 168 7.94 -12.40 1.74
CA GLU A 168 7.29 -12.12 0.46
C GLU A 168 7.92 -10.89 -0.24
N TYR A 169 8.27 -11.10 -1.48
CA TYR A 169 9.02 -10.16 -2.32
C TYR A 169 8.35 -8.78 -2.46
N THR A 170 7.04 -8.72 -2.77
CA THR A 170 6.40 -7.44 -3.10
C THR A 170 6.33 -6.50 -1.91
N ASN A 171 6.08 -7.04 -0.71
CA ASN A 171 6.09 -6.26 0.53
C ASN A 171 7.53 -5.88 0.92
N ALA A 172 8.48 -6.80 0.77
CA ALA A 172 9.89 -6.52 1.05
C ALA A 172 10.46 -5.37 0.21
N THR A 173 9.96 -5.13 -1.02
CA THR A 173 10.40 -3.99 -1.85
C THR A 173 10.07 -2.62 -1.27
N THR A 174 9.16 -2.53 -0.30
CA THR A 174 8.83 -1.27 0.40
C THR A 174 9.87 -0.89 1.45
N THR A 175 10.76 -1.80 1.80
CA THR A 175 11.67 -1.66 2.95
C THR A 175 12.80 -0.66 2.75
N GLY A 176 13.16 -0.35 1.50
CA GLY A 176 14.39 0.41 1.18
C GLY A 176 15.67 -0.40 1.39
N LEU A 177 15.58 -1.73 1.44
CA LEU A 177 16.69 -2.65 1.69
C LEU A 177 16.92 -3.65 0.54
N LEU A 178 16.08 -3.64 -0.50
CA LEU A 178 16.26 -4.52 -1.65
C LEU A 178 17.11 -3.85 -2.73
N ASN A 179 18.01 -4.62 -3.32
CA ASN A 179 18.76 -4.20 -4.49
C ASN A 179 17.88 -4.34 -5.74
N LEU A 180 17.70 -3.25 -6.46
CA LEU A 180 16.81 -3.17 -7.63
C LEU A 180 17.24 -4.10 -8.78
N GLU A 181 18.54 -4.31 -8.96
CA GLU A 181 19.10 -5.13 -10.04
C GLU A 181 18.95 -6.62 -9.73
N THR A 182 19.22 -7.04 -8.48
CA THR A 182 19.20 -8.46 -8.10
C THR A 182 17.84 -8.94 -7.60
N GLY A 183 16.97 -8.02 -7.17
CA GLY A 183 15.66 -8.32 -6.56
C GLY A 183 15.74 -8.97 -5.17
N GLY A 184 16.93 -9.05 -4.57
CA GLY A 184 17.15 -9.56 -3.22
C GLY A 184 17.58 -8.46 -2.25
N TYR A 185 17.75 -8.81 -0.98
CA TYR A 185 18.29 -7.88 0.01
C TYR A 185 19.68 -7.38 -0.38
N ASP A 186 19.93 -6.08 -0.23
CA ASP A 186 21.22 -5.45 -0.54
C ASP A 186 22.19 -5.62 0.63
N HIS A 187 23.06 -6.62 0.53
CA HIS A 187 24.03 -6.94 1.60
C HIS A 187 25.01 -5.81 1.88
N TYR A 188 25.30 -4.93 0.90
CA TYR A 188 26.15 -3.76 1.13
C TYR A 188 25.46 -2.76 2.07
N ILE A 189 24.17 -2.48 1.88
CA ILE A 189 23.40 -1.60 2.77
C ILE A 189 23.34 -2.20 4.17
N ILE A 190 23.02 -3.50 4.27
CA ILE A 190 22.91 -4.23 5.53
C ILE A 190 24.21 -4.16 6.31
N GLU A 191 25.34 -4.46 5.66
CA GLU A 191 26.67 -4.42 6.28
C GLU A 191 27.08 -3.01 6.70
N LYS A 192 26.88 -2.02 5.84
CA LYS A 192 27.24 -0.61 6.14
C LYS A 192 26.47 -0.05 7.32
N LEU A 193 25.19 -0.38 7.44
CA LEU A 193 24.38 0.03 8.59
C LEU A 193 24.62 -0.84 9.81
N GLY A 194 25.39 -1.93 9.69
CA GLY A 194 25.66 -2.87 10.77
C GLY A 194 24.41 -3.57 11.26
N LEU A 195 23.47 -3.87 10.34
CA LEU A 195 22.31 -4.68 10.65
C LEU A 195 22.69 -6.17 10.70
N PRO A 196 22.10 -6.96 11.60
CA PRO A 196 22.42 -8.40 11.69
C PRO A 196 22.02 -9.12 10.40
N SER A 197 23.00 -9.67 9.68
CA SER A 197 22.77 -10.30 8.36
C SER A 197 21.81 -11.49 8.41
N GLY A 198 21.69 -12.16 9.54
CA GLY A 198 20.77 -13.28 9.75
C GLY A 198 19.28 -12.91 9.64
N LEU A 199 18.95 -11.62 9.77
CA LEU A 199 17.57 -11.12 9.63
C LEU A 199 17.08 -11.10 8.17
N PHE A 200 17.97 -11.27 7.18
CA PHE A 200 17.70 -11.05 5.76
C PHE A 200 17.86 -12.33 4.93
N PRO A 201 16.98 -13.34 5.13
CA PRO A 201 17.02 -14.59 4.34
C PRO A 201 16.56 -14.34 2.92
N LYS A 202 16.63 -15.41 2.09
CA LYS A 202 16.13 -15.37 0.72
C LYS A 202 14.62 -15.06 0.70
N LEU A 203 14.20 -14.27 -0.28
CA LEU A 203 12.79 -13.90 -0.48
C LEU A 203 12.03 -15.01 -1.21
N ASP A 204 10.77 -15.16 -0.83
CA ASP A 204 9.77 -15.98 -1.50
C ASP A 204 9.01 -15.15 -2.52
N GLN A 205 8.57 -15.79 -3.58
CA GLN A 205 7.80 -15.12 -4.64
C GLN A 205 6.29 -15.32 -4.42
N PRO A 206 5.44 -14.38 -4.86
CA PRO A 206 4.00 -14.62 -4.97
C PRO A 206 3.69 -15.90 -5.73
N LYS A 207 2.47 -16.44 -5.57
CA LYS A 207 2.00 -17.73 -6.12
C LYS A 207 2.60 -18.97 -5.44
N MET A 208 3.27 -18.80 -4.30
CA MET A 208 3.73 -19.94 -3.50
C MET A 208 2.59 -20.45 -2.59
N ASN A 209 2.38 -21.77 -2.58
CA ASN A 209 1.56 -22.41 -1.55
C ASN A 209 2.41 -22.57 -0.26
N VAL A 210 2.01 -21.89 0.81
CA VAL A 210 2.71 -21.92 2.12
C VAL A 210 2.40 -23.22 2.88
N GLY A 211 1.24 -23.78 2.66
CA GLY A 211 0.71 -24.94 3.38
C GLY A 211 -0.66 -24.67 3.99
N CYS A 212 -1.14 -25.60 4.79
CA CYS A 212 -2.45 -25.49 5.45
C CYS A 212 -2.37 -24.65 6.72
N LEU A 213 -3.55 -24.26 7.22
CA LEU A 213 -3.66 -23.76 8.60
C LEU A 213 -3.08 -24.77 9.60
N SER A 214 -2.47 -24.27 10.69
CA SER A 214 -2.05 -25.13 11.79
C SER A 214 -3.25 -25.88 12.40
N GLU A 215 -3.01 -27.01 13.04
CA GLU A 215 -4.08 -27.80 13.67
C GLU A 215 -4.91 -27.00 14.68
N GLU A 216 -4.23 -26.12 15.42
CA GLU A 216 -4.85 -25.25 16.41
C GLU A 216 -5.81 -24.24 15.74
N VAL A 217 -5.32 -23.52 14.73
CA VAL A 217 -6.15 -22.55 14.00
C VAL A 217 -7.28 -23.23 13.25
N ALA A 218 -7.01 -24.35 12.57
CA ALA A 218 -8.02 -25.12 11.83
C ALA A 218 -9.17 -25.59 12.76
N LYS A 219 -8.83 -26.00 13.98
CA LYS A 219 -9.81 -26.38 15.01
C LYS A 219 -10.62 -25.17 15.49
N GLU A 220 -9.97 -24.04 15.69
CA GLU A 220 -10.61 -22.80 16.15
C GLU A 220 -11.62 -22.26 15.13
N VAL A 221 -11.25 -22.27 13.84
CA VAL A 221 -12.11 -21.76 12.76
C VAL A 221 -13.14 -22.79 12.27
N ASN A 222 -13.05 -24.05 12.74
CA ASN A 222 -13.86 -25.18 12.29
C ASN A 222 -13.73 -25.48 10.79
N GLY A 223 -12.51 -25.40 10.25
CA GLY A 223 -12.22 -25.65 8.85
C GLY A 223 -10.74 -25.65 8.57
N ASN A 224 -10.34 -26.17 7.41
CA ASN A 224 -8.97 -26.12 6.95
C ASN A 224 -8.93 -25.67 5.49
N LEU A 225 -7.86 -25.01 5.10
CA LEU A 225 -7.61 -24.50 3.76
C LEU A 225 -6.12 -24.25 3.56
N ASN A 226 -5.70 -24.10 2.30
CA ASN A 226 -4.34 -23.70 1.99
C ASN A 226 -4.14 -22.18 2.16
N VAL A 227 -2.94 -21.78 2.56
CA VAL A 227 -2.50 -20.39 2.58
C VAL A 227 -1.57 -20.17 1.40
N VAL A 228 -1.87 -19.19 0.57
CA VAL A 228 -1.12 -18.83 -0.64
C VAL A 228 -0.52 -17.46 -0.49
N LEU A 229 0.70 -17.25 -0.97
CA LEU A 229 1.28 -15.92 -1.10
C LEU A 229 0.67 -15.21 -2.32
N CYS A 230 -0.06 -14.12 -2.09
CA CYS A 230 -0.36 -13.13 -3.13
C CYS A 230 0.77 -12.09 -3.23
N ALA A 231 0.58 -11.01 -3.95
CA ALA A 231 1.34 -9.79 -3.75
C ALA A 231 0.90 -9.20 -2.40
N THR A 232 1.66 -9.43 -1.32
CA THR A 232 1.19 -9.14 0.05
C THR A 232 1.22 -7.66 0.41
N HIS A 233 1.80 -6.78 -0.42
CA HIS A 233 1.56 -5.35 -0.35
C HIS A 233 0.21 -5.01 -1.02
N ASP A 234 -0.71 -4.37 -0.29
CA ASP A 234 -2.09 -4.07 -0.73
C ASP A 234 -2.16 -3.39 -2.09
N THR A 235 -1.25 -2.44 -2.36
CA THR A 235 -1.13 -1.79 -3.68
C THR A 235 -0.64 -2.76 -4.74
N GLY A 236 0.23 -3.71 -4.40
CA GLY A 236 0.64 -4.79 -5.30
C GLY A 236 -0.56 -5.64 -5.70
N SER A 237 -1.31 -6.11 -4.72
CA SER A 237 -2.57 -6.84 -4.97
C SER A 237 -3.57 -6.01 -5.77
N ALA A 238 -3.70 -4.70 -5.50
CA ALA A 238 -4.61 -3.84 -6.26
C ALA A 238 -4.26 -3.77 -7.75
N VAL A 239 -2.97 -3.72 -8.07
CA VAL A 239 -2.50 -3.70 -9.47
C VAL A 239 -2.69 -5.05 -10.15
N GLU A 240 -2.56 -6.18 -9.43
CA GLU A 240 -2.88 -7.52 -9.96
C GLU A 240 -4.37 -7.69 -10.28
N GLY A 241 -5.24 -6.96 -9.57
CA GLY A 241 -6.67 -6.92 -9.84
C GLY A 241 -7.08 -6.16 -11.11
N ILE A 242 -6.15 -5.45 -11.75
CA ILE A 242 -6.40 -4.70 -12.98
C ILE A 242 -6.02 -5.58 -14.19
N GLU A 243 -6.97 -5.82 -15.06
CA GLU A 243 -6.71 -6.41 -16.40
C GLU A 243 -6.16 -5.31 -17.31
N MET A 244 -4.87 -5.09 -17.26
CA MET A 244 -4.15 -4.08 -18.04
C MET A 244 -2.94 -4.67 -18.75
N GLU A 245 -2.58 -4.08 -19.88
CA GLU A 245 -1.36 -4.37 -20.62
C GLU A 245 -0.15 -3.63 -20.03
N ASP A 246 1.07 -4.01 -20.43
CA ASP A 246 2.31 -3.42 -19.93
C ASP A 246 2.54 -1.96 -20.38
N ASP A 247 1.76 -1.48 -21.37
CA ASP A 247 1.81 -0.12 -21.93
C ASP A 247 0.66 0.76 -21.43
N GLU A 248 0.06 0.43 -20.30
CA GLU A 248 -1.05 1.18 -19.73
C GLU A 248 -0.70 1.69 -18.32
N LEU A 249 -1.36 2.78 -17.91
CA LEU A 249 -1.17 3.42 -16.61
C LEU A 249 -2.20 2.90 -15.60
N TYR A 250 -1.81 2.88 -14.34
CA TYR A 250 -2.75 2.67 -13.23
C TYR A 250 -2.67 3.81 -12.20
N LEU A 251 -3.79 4.06 -11.55
CA LEU A 251 -3.93 4.97 -10.41
C LEU A 251 -4.70 4.26 -9.31
N SER A 252 -4.04 3.88 -8.24
CA SER A 252 -4.69 3.46 -7.00
C SER A 252 -5.09 4.70 -6.21
N SER A 253 -6.36 5.09 -6.28
CA SER A 253 -6.88 6.33 -5.71
C SER A 253 -7.59 6.07 -4.39
N GLY A 254 -6.91 6.37 -3.30
CA GLY A 254 -7.40 6.27 -1.93
C GLY A 254 -7.13 7.54 -1.13
N THR A 255 -6.80 7.41 0.16
CA THR A 255 -6.28 8.50 0.99
C THR A 255 -5.04 9.09 0.36
N TRP A 256 -4.11 8.23 -0.05
CA TRP A 256 -3.03 8.49 -0.99
C TRP A 256 -3.44 8.07 -2.39
N SER A 257 -2.75 8.59 -3.38
CA SER A 257 -2.87 8.18 -4.78
C SER A 257 -1.51 7.66 -5.25
N LEU A 258 -1.48 6.42 -5.75
CA LEU A 258 -0.27 5.84 -6.34
C LEU A 258 -0.50 5.71 -7.84
N LEU A 259 0.21 6.51 -8.63
CA LEU A 259 0.15 6.51 -10.09
C LEU A 259 1.42 5.90 -10.65
N GLY A 260 1.29 4.92 -11.53
CA GLY A 260 2.43 4.20 -12.05
C GLY A 260 2.16 3.35 -13.27
N VAL A 261 3.19 2.58 -13.62
CA VAL A 261 3.23 1.65 -14.76
C VAL A 261 3.93 0.35 -14.36
N LYS A 262 3.68 -0.71 -15.15
CA LYS A 262 4.40 -1.98 -15.06
C LYS A 262 5.64 -1.92 -15.94
N LEU A 263 6.82 -2.20 -15.39
CA LEU A 263 8.08 -2.27 -16.11
C LEU A 263 8.74 -3.64 -15.92
N LYS A 264 9.54 -4.07 -16.89
CA LYS A 264 10.39 -5.26 -16.75
C LYS A 264 11.62 -5.01 -15.89
N GLU A 265 12.15 -3.80 -15.96
CA GLU A 265 13.32 -3.34 -15.24
C GLU A 265 13.01 -2.01 -14.56
N GLY A 266 13.52 -1.79 -13.36
CA GLY A 266 13.31 -0.57 -12.61
C GLY A 266 14.13 0.61 -13.14
N ILE A 267 13.71 1.82 -12.79
CA ILE A 267 14.40 3.07 -13.15
C ILE A 267 14.81 3.77 -11.85
N ALA A 268 16.11 3.91 -11.61
CA ALA A 268 16.66 4.55 -10.42
C ALA A 268 17.68 5.66 -10.79
N ASP A 269 17.36 6.45 -11.79
CA ASP A 269 18.14 7.60 -12.23
C ASP A 269 17.89 8.84 -11.34
N ASN A 270 18.63 9.92 -11.62
CA ASN A 270 18.53 11.16 -10.87
C ASN A 270 17.15 11.82 -11.00
N ASP A 271 16.51 11.75 -12.16
CA ASP A 271 15.19 12.37 -12.39
C ASP A 271 14.13 11.64 -11.61
N SER A 272 14.17 10.30 -11.58
CA SER A 272 13.29 9.46 -10.77
C SER A 272 13.47 9.74 -9.27
N MET A 273 14.71 9.88 -8.81
CA MET A 273 15.03 10.22 -7.42
C MET A 273 14.48 11.60 -7.03
N MET A 274 14.76 12.63 -7.84
CA MET A 274 14.34 14.01 -7.56
C MET A 274 12.82 14.19 -7.56
N ASN A 275 12.11 13.38 -8.34
CA ASN A 275 10.65 13.36 -8.38
C ASN A 275 10.02 12.33 -7.42
N ASN A 276 10.84 11.68 -6.58
CA ASN A 276 10.43 10.72 -5.56
C ASN A 276 9.62 9.54 -6.11
N TYR A 277 10.06 8.97 -7.23
CA TYR A 277 9.51 7.71 -7.75
C TYR A 277 10.02 6.52 -6.96
N THR A 278 9.22 5.46 -6.90
CA THR A 278 9.59 4.19 -6.28
C THR A 278 9.46 3.04 -7.28
N ASN A 279 10.32 2.03 -7.11
CA ASN A 279 10.28 0.77 -7.83
C ASN A 279 9.88 -0.32 -6.85
N GLU A 280 8.63 -0.71 -6.86
CA GLU A 280 8.13 -1.77 -6.01
C GLU A 280 7.80 -3.03 -6.80
N GLY A 281 7.90 -4.21 -6.15
CA GLY A 281 7.65 -5.47 -6.80
C GLY A 281 6.18 -5.71 -7.15
N GLY A 282 5.94 -6.27 -8.32
CA GLY A 282 4.73 -6.96 -8.73
C GLY A 282 5.04 -8.42 -9.04
N ILE A 283 4.09 -9.17 -9.61
CA ILE A 283 4.28 -10.58 -9.97
C ILE A 283 4.94 -10.68 -11.34
N GLY A 284 6.28 -10.73 -11.34
CA GLY A 284 7.06 -10.81 -12.57
C GLY A 284 7.30 -9.45 -13.28
N TYR A 285 7.05 -8.34 -12.60
CA TYR A 285 7.33 -6.99 -13.09
C TYR A 285 7.65 -6.04 -11.92
N ILE A 286 8.13 -4.85 -12.25
CA ILE A 286 8.34 -3.74 -11.31
C ILE A 286 7.21 -2.72 -11.48
N ARG A 287 6.63 -2.28 -10.39
CA ARG A 287 5.72 -1.14 -10.32
C ARG A 287 6.55 0.14 -10.17
N TYR A 288 6.78 0.83 -11.28
CA TYR A 288 7.38 2.15 -11.27
C TYR A 288 6.29 3.17 -11.04
N GLN A 289 6.26 3.77 -9.86
CA GLN A 289 5.13 4.56 -9.40
C GLN A 289 5.56 5.75 -8.54
N LYS A 290 4.66 6.71 -8.40
CA LYS A 290 4.81 7.89 -7.54
C LYS A 290 3.65 7.95 -6.55
N ASN A 291 4.01 8.20 -5.29
CA ASN A 291 3.06 8.51 -4.24
C ASN A 291 2.64 9.98 -4.35
N ILE A 292 1.36 10.23 -4.47
CA ILE A 292 0.76 11.55 -4.63
C ILE A 292 -0.27 11.72 -3.51
N MET A 293 -0.44 12.94 -3.02
CA MET A 293 -1.56 13.24 -2.13
C MET A 293 -2.88 12.89 -2.83
N GLY A 294 -3.77 12.18 -2.14
CA GLY A 294 -5.01 11.69 -2.73
C GLY A 294 -6.26 12.36 -2.16
N MET A 295 -7.30 11.55 -1.98
CA MET A 295 -8.60 11.99 -1.46
C MET A 295 -8.55 12.54 -0.02
N TRP A 296 -7.43 12.40 0.67
CA TRP A 296 -7.16 13.02 1.96
C TRP A 296 -7.51 14.52 1.97
N VAL A 297 -7.07 15.26 0.93
CA VAL A 297 -7.33 16.71 0.82
C VAL A 297 -8.83 16.99 0.79
N ILE A 298 -9.58 16.24 -0.02
CA ILE A 298 -11.05 16.40 -0.12
C ILE A 298 -11.74 16.02 1.18
N ASN A 299 -11.28 14.94 1.83
CA ASN A 299 -11.86 14.47 3.09
C ASN A 299 -11.68 15.48 4.22
N GLU A 300 -10.48 16.06 4.34
CA GLU A 300 -10.21 17.07 5.39
C GLU A 300 -10.94 18.38 5.12
N LEU A 301 -10.98 18.86 3.88
CA LEU A 301 -11.82 20.03 3.52
C LEU A 301 -13.30 19.78 3.85
N LYS A 302 -13.81 18.57 3.55
CA LYS A 302 -15.19 18.21 3.87
C LYS A 302 -15.45 18.26 5.38
N LYS A 303 -14.58 17.63 6.19
CA LYS A 303 -14.71 17.65 7.65
C LYS A 303 -14.75 19.05 8.22
N GLU A 304 -13.96 19.97 7.65
CA GLU A 304 -13.83 21.33 8.12
C GLU A 304 -14.94 22.27 7.63
N LEU A 305 -15.31 22.19 6.35
CA LEU A 305 -16.20 23.15 5.71
C LEU A 305 -17.67 22.73 5.68
N CYS A 306 -17.95 21.43 5.56
CA CYS A 306 -19.32 20.94 5.39
C CYS A 306 -19.45 19.45 5.75
N PRO A 307 -19.24 19.09 7.03
CA PRO A 307 -19.22 17.67 7.47
C PRO A 307 -20.55 16.94 7.22
N GLU A 308 -21.66 17.67 7.16
CA GLU A 308 -23.01 17.15 6.94
C GLU A 308 -23.30 16.79 5.47
N LYS A 309 -22.56 17.35 4.50
CA LYS A 309 -22.80 17.10 3.09
C LYS A 309 -22.29 15.75 2.61
N SER A 310 -22.99 15.17 1.66
CA SER A 310 -22.52 13.99 0.92
C SER A 310 -21.41 14.36 -0.08
N PHE A 311 -20.65 13.36 -0.56
CA PHE A 311 -19.66 13.60 -1.61
C PHE A 311 -20.29 14.06 -2.94
N ASP A 312 -21.51 13.60 -3.27
CA ASP A 312 -22.23 14.04 -4.46
C ASP A 312 -22.61 15.52 -4.40
N GLU A 313 -22.98 16.03 -3.21
CA GLU A 313 -23.25 17.46 -3.01
C GLU A 313 -21.98 18.30 -3.15
N ILE A 314 -20.84 17.82 -2.62
CA ILE A 314 -19.54 18.47 -2.75
C ILE A 314 -19.12 18.55 -4.23
N VAL A 315 -19.29 17.46 -4.97
CA VAL A 315 -19.02 17.43 -6.43
C VAL A 315 -19.87 18.47 -7.13
N LYS A 316 -21.18 18.54 -6.84
CA LYS A 316 -22.07 19.56 -7.46
C LYS A 316 -21.62 20.99 -7.14
N MET A 317 -21.18 21.27 -5.90
CA MET A 317 -20.65 22.58 -5.53
C MET A 317 -19.39 22.92 -6.32
N ALA A 318 -18.46 21.96 -6.45
CA ALA A 318 -17.25 22.13 -7.25
C ALA A 318 -17.54 22.34 -8.75
N GLU A 319 -18.53 21.65 -9.31
CA GLU A 319 -18.95 21.81 -10.72
C GLU A 319 -19.60 23.17 -10.99
N GLN A 320 -20.34 23.72 -10.02
CA GLN A 320 -20.99 25.04 -10.12
C GLN A 320 -20.01 26.20 -9.96
N SER A 321 -18.86 25.97 -9.35
CA SER A 321 -17.81 26.98 -9.19
C SER A 321 -17.13 27.28 -10.54
N SER A 322 -16.72 28.52 -10.73
CA SER A 322 -15.90 28.98 -11.86
C SER A 322 -14.42 29.21 -11.50
N TYR A 323 -14.04 28.92 -10.23
CA TYR A 323 -12.69 29.14 -9.74
C TYR A 323 -11.65 28.31 -10.52
N ASN A 324 -10.53 28.94 -10.89
CA ASN A 324 -9.50 28.30 -11.72
C ASN A 324 -8.11 28.21 -11.08
N GLY A 325 -7.96 28.69 -9.84
CA GLY A 325 -6.69 28.55 -9.09
C GLY A 325 -6.31 27.08 -8.87
N LEU A 326 -5.03 26.85 -8.75
CA LEU A 326 -4.43 25.53 -8.49
C LEU A 326 -3.40 25.65 -7.36
N VAL A 327 -3.22 24.57 -6.61
CA VAL A 327 -2.17 24.41 -5.62
C VAL A 327 -1.37 23.14 -5.90
N ASP A 328 -0.11 23.09 -5.49
CA ASP A 328 0.63 21.84 -5.49
C ASP A 328 0.25 21.02 -4.25
N VAL A 329 -0.57 19.99 -4.46
CA VAL A 329 -1.07 19.12 -3.38
C VAL A 329 0.02 18.28 -2.71
N ASN A 330 1.22 18.18 -3.29
CA ASN A 330 2.34 17.44 -2.71
C ASN A 330 3.22 18.28 -1.78
N LEU A 331 2.91 19.56 -1.59
CA LEU A 331 3.63 20.38 -0.63
C LEU A 331 3.48 19.79 0.79
N PRO A 332 4.55 19.83 1.62
CA PRO A 332 4.51 19.31 2.99
C PRO A 332 3.38 19.84 3.85
N ALA A 333 2.90 21.06 3.56
CA ALA A 333 1.77 21.68 4.26
C ALA A 333 0.46 20.86 4.19
N PHE A 334 0.28 20.01 3.17
CA PHE A 334 -0.92 19.18 3.01
C PHE A 334 -0.86 17.85 3.77
N LEU A 335 0.30 17.45 4.30
CA LEU A 335 0.50 16.12 4.92
C LEU A 335 -0.31 15.94 6.20
N SER A 336 -0.27 16.92 7.11
CA SER A 336 -0.95 16.84 8.41
C SER A 336 -1.27 18.24 8.95
N PRO A 337 -2.08 19.04 8.23
CA PRO A 337 -2.41 20.40 8.69
C PRO A 337 -3.41 20.36 9.85
N SER A 338 -3.31 21.36 10.74
CA SER A 338 -4.35 21.63 11.74
C SER A 338 -5.65 22.16 11.11
N SER A 339 -5.55 22.77 9.94
CA SER A 339 -6.67 23.26 9.12
C SER A 339 -6.29 23.17 7.64
N MET A 340 -6.99 22.32 6.90
CA MET A 340 -6.81 22.17 5.46
C MET A 340 -7.21 23.44 4.71
N LYS A 341 -8.32 24.08 5.13
CA LYS A 341 -8.75 25.36 4.61
C LYS A 341 -7.65 26.42 4.68
N LYS A 342 -7.01 26.52 5.86
CA LYS A 342 -5.94 27.49 6.07
C LYS A 342 -4.74 27.27 5.14
N VAL A 343 -4.40 26.01 4.83
CA VAL A 343 -3.32 25.71 3.87
C VAL A 343 -3.65 26.28 2.49
N PHE A 344 -4.90 26.12 2.03
CA PHE A 344 -5.33 26.72 0.76
C PHE A 344 -5.25 28.24 0.81
N ASP A 345 -5.78 28.87 1.87
CA ASP A 345 -5.76 30.32 2.05
C ASP A 345 -4.33 30.88 2.03
N ASP A 346 -3.41 30.24 2.75
CA ASP A 346 -2.01 30.67 2.86
C ASP A 346 -1.28 30.56 1.49
N ILE A 347 -1.56 29.51 0.71
CA ILE A 347 -0.91 29.30 -0.60
C ILE A 347 -1.50 30.21 -1.68
N LEU A 348 -2.83 30.39 -1.69
CA LEU A 348 -3.53 31.18 -2.70
C LEU A 348 -3.49 32.69 -2.40
N GLY A 349 -3.26 33.06 -1.12
CA GLY A 349 -3.29 34.45 -0.68
C GLY A 349 -4.70 35.07 -0.63
N GLU A 350 -5.75 34.24 -0.65
CA GLU A 350 -7.15 34.66 -0.62
C GLU A 350 -8.02 33.63 0.10
N HIS A 351 -9.20 34.09 0.55
CA HIS A 351 -10.25 33.22 1.08
C HIS A 351 -11.26 32.89 -0.01
N LEU A 352 -11.62 31.62 -0.13
CA LEU A 352 -12.51 31.13 -1.15
C LEU A 352 -13.92 30.82 -0.58
N GLU A 353 -14.90 30.76 -1.43
CA GLU A 353 -16.19 30.14 -1.13
C GLU A 353 -16.07 28.61 -1.07
N THR A 354 -16.96 27.95 -0.35
CA THR A 354 -16.86 26.50 -0.11
C THR A 354 -16.73 25.69 -1.39
N GLY A 355 -17.51 26.01 -2.44
CA GLY A 355 -17.45 25.33 -3.73
C GLY A 355 -16.12 25.53 -4.46
N ASP A 356 -15.48 26.70 -4.28
CA ASP A 356 -14.22 27.06 -4.91
C ASP A 356 -13.05 26.26 -4.30
N TYR A 357 -13.04 26.02 -2.96
CA TYR A 357 -12.06 25.13 -2.33
C TYR A 357 -12.12 23.74 -2.93
N PHE A 358 -13.31 23.15 -3.07
CA PHE A 358 -13.44 21.81 -3.63
C PHE A 358 -13.07 21.78 -5.11
N ARG A 359 -13.46 22.78 -5.90
CA ARG A 359 -13.04 22.86 -7.30
C ARG A 359 -11.53 22.98 -7.43
N CYS A 360 -10.90 23.86 -6.66
CA CYS A 360 -9.45 24.01 -6.60
C CYS A 360 -8.79 22.68 -6.25
N ALA A 361 -9.23 22.00 -5.19
CA ALA A 361 -8.69 20.74 -4.75
C ALA A 361 -8.80 19.63 -5.81
N TYR A 362 -9.99 19.44 -6.42
CA TYR A 362 -10.17 18.43 -7.48
C TYR A 362 -9.31 18.72 -8.71
N ARG A 363 -9.26 19.98 -9.14
CA ARG A 363 -8.42 20.37 -10.30
C ARG A 363 -6.93 20.22 -10.00
N SER A 364 -6.52 20.55 -8.78
CA SER A 364 -5.12 20.38 -8.33
C SER A 364 -4.69 18.92 -8.29
N LEU A 365 -5.56 18.03 -7.80
CA LEU A 365 -5.33 16.58 -7.86
C LEU A 365 -5.21 16.08 -9.29
N ALA A 366 -6.17 16.44 -10.16
CA ALA A 366 -6.14 16.03 -11.56
C ALA A 366 -4.91 16.58 -12.31
N GLY A 367 -4.52 17.83 -12.03
CA GLY A 367 -3.31 18.44 -12.57
C GLY A 367 -2.03 17.73 -12.12
N CYS A 368 -1.99 17.32 -10.85
CA CYS A 368 -0.88 16.53 -10.33
C CYS A 368 -0.79 15.16 -11.02
N TYR A 369 -1.94 14.48 -11.26
CA TYR A 369 -1.94 13.22 -12.00
C TYR A 369 -1.47 13.41 -13.44
N ALA A 370 -1.95 14.45 -14.12
CA ALA A 370 -1.53 14.77 -15.49
C ALA A 370 0.00 15.01 -15.57
N LYS A 371 0.54 15.82 -14.67
CA LYS A 371 1.99 16.05 -14.59
C LYS A 371 2.77 14.75 -14.33
N THR A 372 2.25 13.88 -13.45
CA THR A 372 2.89 12.58 -13.16
C THR A 372 2.86 11.66 -14.38
N VAL A 373 1.79 11.69 -15.18
CA VAL A 373 1.74 10.95 -16.46
C VAL A 373 2.85 11.45 -17.42
N GLU A 374 3.01 12.76 -17.58
CA GLU A 374 4.08 13.35 -18.41
C GLU A 374 5.48 12.96 -17.91
N GLU A 375 5.70 12.96 -16.58
CA GLU A 375 6.96 12.52 -15.97
C GLU A 375 7.22 11.03 -16.27
N ILE A 376 6.23 10.16 -16.14
CA ILE A 376 6.34 8.72 -16.45
C ILE A 376 6.68 8.52 -17.93
N GLU A 377 5.98 9.20 -18.84
CA GLU A 377 6.28 9.14 -20.28
C GLU A 377 7.70 9.60 -20.60
N HIS A 378 8.15 10.67 -19.94
CA HIS A 378 9.52 11.15 -20.08
C HIS A 378 10.53 10.12 -19.56
N ASN A 379 10.35 9.56 -18.37
CA ASN A 379 11.29 8.64 -17.74
C ASN A 379 11.35 7.28 -18.46
N THR A 380 10.19 6.77 -18.88
CA THR A 380 10.09 5.47 -19.58
C THR A 380 10.38 5.56 -21.08
N LYS A 381 10.41 6.76 -21.68
CA LYS A 381 10.49 7.01 -23.11
C LYS A 381 9.38 6.29 -23.90
N ARG A 382 8.18 6.20 -23.31
CA ARG A 382 7.00 5.57 -23.89
C ARG A 382 5.82 6.52 -23.81
N GLU A 383 4.89 6.40 -24.75
CA GLU A 383 3.58 7.05 -24.71
C GLU A 383 2.53 6.05 -24.19
N TYR A 384 1.62 6.52 -23.34
CA TYR A 384 0.54 5.75 -22.77
C TYR A 384 -0.81 6.34 -23.20
N HIS A 385 -1.83 5.50 -23.35
CA HIS A 385 -3.13 5.95 -23.87
C HIS A 385 -4.29 5.76 -22.89
N LYS A 386 -4.17 4.84 -21.94
CA LYS A 386 -5.19 4.53 -20.96
C LYS A 386 -4.67 4.65 -19.54
N LEU A 387 -5.55 5.09 -18.66
CA LEU A 387 -5.31 5.20 -17.22
C LEU A 387 -6.43 4.47 -16.47
N TYR A 388 -6.10 3.34 -15.86
CA TYR A 388 -7.02 2.60 -14.99
C TYR A 388 -7.03 3.22 -13.60
N ILE A 389 -8.22 3.57 -13.09
CA ILE A 389 -8.38 4.09 -11.74
C ILE A 389 -9.08 3.05 -10.87
N VAL A 390 -8.44 2.66 -9.78
CA VAL A 390 -8.96 1.73 -8.77
C VAL A 390 -9.03 2.40 -7.40
N GLY A 391 -9.61 1.72 -6.42
CA GLY A 391 -9.77 2.21 -5.06
C GLY A 391 -10.98 3.14 -4.88
N GLY A 392 -11.08 3.76 -3.71
CA GLY A 392 -12.24 4.58 -3.32
C GLY A 392 -12.50 5.78 -4.25
N GLY A 393 -11.42 6.38 -4.78
CA GLY A 393 -11.50 7.51 -5.70
C GLY A 393 -12.09 7.17 -7.06
N ALA A 394 -12.07 5.89 -7.47
CA ALA A 394 -12.69 5.44 -8.73
C ALA A 394 -14.20 5.77 -8.83
N LYS A 395 -14.86 5.93 -7.69
CA LYS A 395 -16.28 6.37 -7.63
C LYS A 395 -16.47 7.85 -7.91
N ASN A 396 -15.43 8.67 -7.85
CA ASN A 396 -15.53 10.10 -8.03
C ASN A 396 -15.49 10.47 -9.52
N HIS A 397 -16.66 10.47 -10.17
CA HIS A 397 -16.77 10.76 -11.60
C HIS A 397 -16.27 12.14 -12.01
N TYR A 398 -16.33 13.14 -11.12
CA TYR A 398 -15.82 14.47 -11.39
C TYR A 398 -14.30 14.49 -11.47
N LEU A 399 -13.62 13.89 -10.48
CA LEU A 399 -12.15 13.76 -10.48
C LEU A 399 -11.69 12.94 -11.69
N ASN A 400 -12.37 11.82 -11.99
CA ASN A 400 -12.03 10.97 -13.14
C ASN A 400 -12.12 11.74 -14.46
N ARG A 401 -13.19 12.53 -14.68
CA ARG A 401 -13.36 13.39 -15.85
C ARG A 401 -12.25 14.45 -15.94
N LEU A 402 -11.96 15.17 -14.84
CA LEU A 402 -10.87 16.15 -14.82
C LEU A 402 -9.50 15.50 -15.11
N THR A 403 -9.29 14.28 -14.61
CA THR A 403 -8.06 13.53 -14.88
C THR A 403 -7.93 13.18 -16.35
N GLU A 404 -9.04 12.73 -17.00
CA GLU A 404 -9.09 12.45 -18.45
C GLU A 404 -8.81 13.72 -19.25
N GLU A 405 -9.50 14.82 -18.93
CA GLU A 405 -9.36 16.11 -19.62
C GLU A 405 -7.94 16.69 -19.52
N MET A 406 -7.33 16.61 -18.33
CA MET A 406 -6.01 17.23 -18.09
C MET A 406 -4.85 16.35 -18.52
N SER A 407 -4.95 15.04 -18.39
CA SER A 407 -3.89 14.11 -18.81
C SER A 407 -3.94 13.76 -20.30
N GLY A 408 -5.09 13.96 -20.95
CA GLY A 408 -5.33 13.50 -22.33
C GLY A 408 -5.39 11.98 -22.47
N LYS A 409 -5.44 11.23 -21.36
CA LYS A 409 -5.48 9.76 -21.35
C LYS A 409 -6.91 9.28 -21.13
N LYS A 410 -7.32 8.22 -21.83
CA LYS A 410 -8.64 7.61 -21.60
C LYS A 410 -8.69 7.01 -20.19
N VAL A 411 -9.57 7.53 -19.34
CA VAL A 411 -9.77 7.03 -17.98
C VAL A 411 -10.77 5.87 -17.96
N ILE A 412 -10.37 4.78 -17.27
CA ILE A 412 -11.18 3.57 -17.04
C ILE A 412 -11.27 3.36 -15.54
N ALA A 413 -12.43 3.69 -14.94
CA ALA A 413 -12.67 3.48 -13.52
C ALA A 413 -13.18 2.05 -13.27
N LEU A 414 -12.51 1.31 -12.38
CA LEU A 414 -12.78 -0.08 -12.03
C LEU A 414 -13.40 -0.23 -10.63
N PRO A 415 -14.01 -1.38 -10.33
CA PRO A 415 -14.54 -1.67 -9.00
C PRO A 415 -13.53 -1.43 -7.87
N ILE A 416 -14.05 -1.14 -6.68
CA ILE A 416 -13.30 -0.65 -5.52
C ILE A 416 -12.44 -1.74 -4.86
N GLU A 417 -12.90 -2.98 -4.92
CA GLU A 417 -12.24 -4.12 -4.25
C GLU A 417 -11.06 -4.68 -5.04
N SER A 418 -10.28 -3.83 -5.75
CA SER A 418 -9.20 -4.29 -6.63
C SER A 418 -8.09 -5.06 -5.89
N SER A 419 -7.72 -4.68 -4.66
CA SER A 419 -6.76 -5.46 -3.84
C SER A 419 -7.27 -6.87 -3.57
N ALA A 420 -8.51 -7.00 -3.11
CA ALA A 420 -9.11 -8.30 -2.89
C ALA A 420 -9.27 -9.13 -4.18
N ILE A 421 -9.64 -8.48 -5.30
CA ILE A 421 -9.75 -9.16 -6.62
C ILE A 421 -8.38 -9.65 -7.08
N GLY A 422 -7.33 -8.84 -6.97
CA GLY A 422 -5.97 -9.27 -7.33
C GLY A 422 -5.45 -10.39 -6.43
N ASN A 423 -5.69 -10.30 -5.13
CA ASN A 423 -5.39 -11.35 -4.17
C ASN A 423 -6.08 -12.68 -4.58
N ILE A 424 -7.41 -12.64 -4.86
CA ILE A 424 -8.18 -13.81 -5.30
C ILE A 424 -7.66 -14.35 -6.64
N LYS A 425 -7.37 -13.47 -7.60
CA LYS A 425 -6.83 -13.85 -8.91
C LYS A 425 -5.54 -14.66 -8.75
N VAL A 426 -4.60 -14.20 -7.93
CA VAL A 426 -3.35 -14.91 -7.65
C VAL A 426 -3.61 -16.28 -7.04
N GLN A 427 -4.55 -16.41 -6.10
CA GLN A 427 -4.93 -17.70 -5.53
C GLN A 427 -5.49 -18.67 -6.58
N MET A 428 -6.30 -18.17 -7.52
CA MET A 428 -6.86 -19.00 -8.61
C MET A 428 -5.80 -19.48 -9.61
N GLU A 429 -4.70 -18.75 -9.74
CA GLU A 429 -3.59 -19.08 -10.64
C GLU A 429 -2.61 -20.09 -10.03
N VAL A 430 -2.67 -20.32 -8.72
CA VAL A 430 -1.83 -21.33 -8.07
C VAL A 430 -2.37 -22.70 -8.37
N GLU A 431 -1.57 -23.50 -9.10
CA GLU A 431 -1.86 -24.92 -9.28
C GLU A 431 -1.57 -25.64 -7.96
N TYR A 432 -2.62 -26.20 -7.38
CA TYR A 432 -2.46 -27.09 -6.24
C TYR A 432 -2.02 -28.47 -6.80
N GLU A 433 -0.77 -28.84 -6.57
CA GLU A 433 -0.36 -30.23 -6.68
C GLU A 433 -1.14 -31.02 -5.62
N LEU A 434 -2.15 -31.75 -6.07
CA LEU A 434 -2.94 -32.69 -5.27
C LEU A 434 -2.16 -33.99 -5.06
#